data_b98cc84ab15ee1c74041f9cae54e9fc0
#
_entry.id   b98cc84ab15ee1c74041f9cae54e9fc0
#
_cell.length_a   1.000
_cell.length_b   1.000
_cell.length_c   1.000
_cell.angle_alpha   90.00
_cell.angle_beta   90.00
_cell.angle_gamma   90.00
#
_symmetry.space_group_name_H-M   'P 1'
#
loop_
_entity.id
_entity.type
_entity.pdbx_description
1 polymer ?
#
loop_
_entity_poly.entity_id
_entity_poly.type
_entity_poly.pdbx_seq_one_letter_code
_entity_poly.pdbx_strand_id
1 'polypeptide(L)'
;KACLLENTERFDRSWESKERYSMDWYYPVMCGVVKGEEAKKRILKRWGAFIVEGMGCKCVEEEPWVTIAESSELVVALTSIGENEKALEIFNWLHQWKDEKDNLYWTGYVYSDMKYWPVEKPTWTAGAVLIAADTLFKFTEGSQLFLQEWGK
;
A
#
# COMPACT_ATOMS: atom_id res chain seq x y z
N LYS A 1 15.63 2.08 -14.09
CA LYS A 1 15.70 0.97 -13.14
C LYS A 1 17.13 0.72 -12.67
N ALA A 2 18.11 0.51 -13.57
CA ALA A 2 19.51 0.31 -13.21
C ALA A 2 20.02 1.41 -12.26
N CYS A 3 19.79 2.68 -12.59
CA CYS A 3 20.20 3.81 -11.77
C CYS A 3 19.67 3.75 -10.33
N LEU A 4 18.41 3.29 -10.12
CA LEU A 4 17.84 3.15 -8.77
C LEU A 4 18.43 1.98 -8.00
N LEU A 5 18.80 0.87 -8.69
CA LEU A 5 19.43 -0.29 -8.06
C LEU A 5 20.89 0.00 -7.65
N GLU A 6 21.57 0.85 -8.42
CA GLU A 6 22.96 1.28 -8.15
C GLU A 6 23.03 2.40 -7.10
N ASN A 7 21.93 3.15 -6.90
CA ASN A 7 21.84 4.31 -6.01
C ASN A 7 20.65 4.15 -5.06
N THR A 8 20.74 3.21 -4.13
CA THR A 8 19.67 2.90 -3.17
C THR A 8 19.32 4.09 -2.28
N GLU A 9 20.26 5.03 -2.09
CA GLU A 9 20.01 6.27 -1.40
C GLU A 9 18.92 7.15 -2.04
N ARG A 10 18.48 6.83 -3.24
CA ARG A 10 17.35 7.53 -3.88
C ARG A 10 16.00 7.17 -3.27
N PHE A 11 15.88 6.02 -2.60
CA PHE A 11 14.69 5.60 -1.88
C PHE A 11 14.93 5.27 -0.40
N ASP A 12 16.07 4.66 -0.04
CA ASP A 12 16.45 4.35 1.35
C ASP A 12 17.46 5.38 1.87
N ARG A 13 17.21 6.66 1.69
CA ARG A 13 18.14 7.71 2.05
C ARG A 13 18.29 7.87 3.57
N SER A 14 19.53 8.05 4.01
CA SER A 14 19.85 8.26 5.43
C SER A 14 19.74 9.74 5.86
N TRP A 15 19.83 10.68 4.92
CA TRP A 15 19.62 12.10 5.18
C TRP A 15 18.16 12.48 4.90
N GLU A 16 17.52 13.26 5.76
CA GLU A 16 16.09 13.55 5.67
C GLU A 16 15.26 12.28 5.42
N SER A 17 15.51 11.23 6.20
CA SER A 17 14.90 9.92 6.03
C SER A 17 13.37 10.04 5.93
N LYS A 18 12.78 9.24 5.04
CA LYS A 18 11.34 9.10 4.86
C LYS A 18 10.81 7.78 5.42
N GLU A 19 11.66 7.03 6.14
CA GLU A 19 11.31 5.71 6.67
C GLU A 19 10.09 5.68 7.58
N ARG A 20 9.73 6.83 8.17
CA ARG A 20 8.49 6.96 8.95
C ARG A 20 7.20 6.85 8.13
N TYR A 21 7.28 6.99 6.81
CA TYR A 21 6.15 6.91 5.88
C TYR A 21 6.07 5.52 5.27
N SER A 22 4.88 4.93 5.25
CA SER A 22 4.66 3.58 4.69
C SER A 22 5.00 3.49 3.19
N MET A 23 4.79 4.56 2.44
CA MET A 23 5.13 4.64 1.02
C MET A 23 6.64 4.43 0.78
N ASP A 24 7.51 4.95 1.63
CA ASP A 24 8.96 4.73 1.53
C ASP A 24 9.32 3.24 1.67
N TRP A 25 8.53 2.50 2.44
CA TRP A 25 8.71 1.07 2.66
C TRP A 25 8.24 0.22 1.46
N TYR A 26 7.01 0.41 0.94
CA TYR A 26 6.47 -0.49 -0.08
C TYR A 26 6.60 0.01 -1.53
N TYR A 27 6.78 1.30 -1.80
CA TYR A 27 6.91 1.82 -3.18
C TYR A 27 8.06 1.19 -3.97
N PRO A 28 9.27 0.96 -3.42
CA PRO A 28 10.33 0.28 -4.17
C PRO A 28 9.93 -1.13 -4.63
N VAL A 29 9.04 -1.80 -3.88
CA VAL A 29 8.48 -3.11 -4.25
C VAL A 29 7.39 -2.92 -5.31
N MET A 30 6.41 -2.06 -5.06
CA MET A 30 5.29 -1.79 -5.96
C MET A 30 5.76 -1.37 -7.37
N CYS A 31 6.79 -0.52 -7.44
CA CYS A 31 7.38 -0.08 -8.71
C CYS A 31 8.39 -1.09 -9.31
N GLY A 32 8.55 -2.26 -8.72
CA GLY A 32 9.44 -3.31 -9.21
C GLY A 32 10.93 -2.94 -9.24
N VAL A 33 11.36 -2.02 -8.37
CA VAL A 33 12.77 -1.72 -8.14
C VAL A 33 13.40 -2.81 -7.27
N VAL A 34 12.76 -3.15 -6.15
CA VAL A 34 13.12 -4.27 -5.28
C VAL A 34 12.18 -5.44 -5.60
N LYS A 35 12.71 -6.64 -5.84
CA LYS A 35 11.97 -7.81 -6.30
C LYS A 35 12.37 -9.09 -5.57
N GLY A 36 11.56 -10.14 -5.78
CA GLY A 36 11.84 -11.51 -5.29
C GLY A 36 11.99 -11.56 -3.77
N GLU A 37 12.94 -12.34 -3.30
CA GLU A 37 13.15 -12.55 -1.86
C GLU A 37 13.55 -11.27 -1.10
N GLU A 38 14.26 -10.36 -1.73
CA GLU A 38 14.62 -9.07 -1.10
C GLU A 38 13.38 -8.18 -0.91
N ALA A 39 12.41 -8.22 -1.82
CA ALA A 39 11.15 -7.53 -1.65
C ALA A 39 10.34 -8.12 -0.49
N LYS A 40 10.27 -9.46 -0.39
CA LYS A 40 9.61 -10.13 0.73
C LYS A 40 10.24 -9.77 2.07
N LYS A 41 11.58 -9.83 2.16
CA LYS A 41 12.32 -9.42 3.36
C LYS A 41 12.04 -7.97 3.74
N ARG A 42 12.03 -7.07 2.75
CA ARG A 42 11.73 -5.64 2.96
C ARG A 42 10.32 -5.46 3.55
N ILE A 43 9.33 -6.11 2.97
CA ILE A 43 7.95 -6.07 3.46
C ILE A 43 7.85 -6.62 4.89
N LEU A 44 8.42 -7.80 5.16
CA LEU A 44 8.35 -8.42 6.47
C LEU A 44 9.07 -7.61 7.56
N LYS A 45 10.20 -6.98 7.23
CA LYS A 45 11.03 -6.22 8.19
C LYS A 45 10.26 -5.11 8.91
N ARG A 46 9.32 -4.46 8.24
CA ARG A 46 8.57 -3.32 8.80
C ARG A 46 7.06 -3.57 8.90
N TRP A 47 6.63 -4.81 8.73
CA TRP A 47 5.22 -5.18 8.80
C TRP A 47 4.56 -4.68 10.08
N GLY A 48 5.14 -4.99 11.24
CA GLY A 48 4.61 -4.58 12.54
C GLY A 48 4.68 -3.07 12.82
N ALA A 49 5.46 -2.30 12.04
CA ALA A 49 5.52 -0.85 12.18
C ALA A 49 4.30 -0.17 11.52
N PHE A 50 3.81 -0.74 10.41
CA PHE A 50 2.79 -0.10 9.59
C PHE A 50 1.44 -0.82 9.58
N ILE A 51 1.40 -2.14 9.84
CA ILE A 51 0.14 -2.88 9.77
C ILE A 51 -0.57 -2.86 11.11
N VAL A 52 -1.84 -2.48 11.06
CA VAL A 52 -2.81 -2.62 12.15
C VAL A 52 -3.75 -3.74 11.76
N GLU A 53 -3.64 -4.87 12.47
CA GLU A 53 -4.37 -6.09 12.18
C GLU A 53 -5.89 -5.84 12.15
N GLY A 54 -6.56 -6.35 11.12
CA GLY A 54 -7.99 -6.14 10.91
C GLY A 54 -8.38 -4.73 10.45
N MET A 55 -7.45 -3.80 10.30
CA MET A 55 -7.75 -2.40 9.95
C MET A 55 -7.11 -1.92 8.66
N GLY A 56 -5.79 -2.16 8.47
CA GLY A 56 -5.07 -1.72 7.28
C GLY A 56 -3.67 -1.20 7.56
N CYS A 57 -3.15 -0.41 6.63
CA CYS A 57 -1.82 0.18 6.67
C CYS A 57 -1.87 1.61 7.21
N LYS A 58 -0.97 1.93 8.14
CA LYS A 58 -0.74 3.31 8.57
C LYS A 58 -0.02 4.11 7.48
N CYS A 59 -0.37 5.38 7.34
CA CYS A 59 0.40 6.31 6.50
C CYS A 59 1.76 6.64 7.14
N VAL A 60 1.74 6.89 8.46
CA VAL A 60 2.91 7.29 9.27
C VAL A 60 3.06 6.33 10.44
N GLU A 61 4.28 5.89 10.71
CA GLU A 61 4.57 4.84 11.70
C GLU A 61 4.06 5.16 13.11
N GLU A 62 4.30 6.37 13.59
CA GLU A 62 3.96 6.81 14.93
C GLU A 62 2.52 7.30 15.10
N GLU A 63 1.79 7.49 14.00
CA GLU A 63 0.42 8.00 14.05
C GLU A 63 -0.60 6.84 14.13
N PRO A 64 -1.59 6.90 15.02
CA PRO A 64 -2.64 5.89 15.17
C PRO A 64 -3.70 6.01 14.06
N TRP A 65 -3.26 6.10 12.80
CA TRP A 65 -4.08 6.44 11.65
C TRP A 65 -3.84 5.47 10.49
N VAL A 66 -4.83 4.63 10.20
CA VAL A 66 -4.84 3.78 8.99
C VAL A 66 -5.49 4.53 7.84
N THR A 67 -4.95 4.33 6.65
CA THR A 67 -5.40 5.02 5.43
C THR A 67 -5.75 4.01 4.35
N ILE A 68 -6.82 4.29 3.63
CA ILE A 68 -7.38 3.35 2.67
C ILE A 68 -6.55 3.32 1.39
N ALA A 69 -6.00 4.45 0.97
CA ALA A 69 -5.16 4.51 -0.21
C ALA A 69 -3.84 3.75 -0.01
N GLU A 70 -3.12 4.01 1.09
CA GLU A 70 -1.86 3.33 1.39
C GLU A 70 -2.07 1.82 1.62
N SER A 71 -3.18 1.43 2.23
CA SER A 71 -3.56 0.01 2.34
C SER A 71 -3.79 -0.62 0.97
N SER A 72 -4.46 0.09 0.05
CA SER A 72 -4.71 -0.36 -1.32
C SER A 72 -3.42 -0.47 -2.14
N GLU A 73 -2.52 0.49 -2.02
CA GLU A 73 -1.21 0.46 -2.69
C GLU A 73 -0.33 -0.68 -2.16
N LEU A 74 -0.41 -0.97 -0.85
CA LEU A 74 0.25 -2.13 -0.27
C LEU A 74 -0.30 -3.44 -0.83
N VAL A 75 -1.61 -3.54 -1.10
CA VAL A 75 -2.21 -4.69 -1.79
C VAL A 75 -1.56 -4.89 -3.16
N VAL A 76 -1.35 -3.82 -3.93
CA VAL A 76 -0.65 -3.89 -5.22
C VAL A 76 0.80 -4.39 -5.04
N ALA A 77 1.53 -3.84 -4.06
CA ALA A 77 2.90 -4.26 -3.76
C ALA A 77 2.98 -5.74 -3.39
N LEU A 78 2.10 -6.22 -2.52
CA LEU A 78 2.03 -7.63 -2.11
C LEU A 78 1.72 -8.55 -3.29
N THR A 79 0.73 -8.18 -4.12
CA THR A 79 0.36 -8.94 -5.31
C THR A 79 1.54 -9.04 -6.28
N SER A 80 2.33 -7.96 -6.44
CA SER A 80 3.49 -7.94 -7.34
C SER A 80 4.62 -8.90 -6.95
N ILE A 81 4.67 -9.32 -5.70
CA ILE A 81 5.65 -10.29 -5.17
C ILE A 81 5.05 -11.67 -4.85
N GLY A 82 3.79 -11.89 -5.24
CA GLY A 82 3.11 -13.17 -5.06
C GLY A 82 2.57 -13.45 -3.66
N GLU A 83 2.55 -12.47 -2.75
CA GLU A 83 1.97 -12.57 -1.40
C GLU A 83 0.44 -12.35 -1.43
N ASN A 84 -0.24 -13.14 -2.29
CA ASN A 84 -1.66 -12.94 -2.60
C ASN A 84 -2.61 -13.15 -1.41
N GLU A 85 -2.27 -14.04 -0.48
CA GLU A 85 -3.09 -14.27 0.73
C GLU A 85 -3.13 -13.02 1.60
N LYS A 86 -1.96 -12.41 1.88
CA LYS A 86 -1.88 -11.16 2.64
C LYS A 86 -2.52 -9.99 1.89
N ALA A 87 -2.35 -9.95 0.56
CA ALA A 87 -2.99 -8.94 -0.28
C ALA A 87 -4.52 -9.01 -0.18
N LEU A 88 -5.08 -10.21 -0.29
CA LEU A 88 -6.53 -10.44 -0.16
C LEU A 88 -7.03 -10.11 1.24
N GLU A 89 -6.27 -10.48 2.28
CA GLU A 89 -6.62 -10.19 3.66
C GLU A 89 -6.72 -8.67 3.91
N ILE A 90 -5.70 -7.90 3.53
CA ILE A 90 -5.73 -6.44 3.66
C ILE A 90 -6.86 -5.85 2.80
N PHE A 91 -7.04 -6.33 1.57
CA PHE A 91 -8.11 -5.85 0.72
C PHE A 91 -9.50 -6.05 1.35
N ASN A 92 -9.73 -7.18 2.00
CA ASN A 92 -10.97 -7.44 2.73
C ASN A 92 -11.18 -6.48 3.91
N TRP A 93 -10.11 -6.09 4.60
CA TRP A 93 -10.21 -5.11 5.69
C TRP A 93 -10.67 -3.73 5.20
N LEU A 94 -10.40 -3.37 3.93
CA LEU A 94 -10.82 -2.06 3.41
C LEU A 94 -12.33 -1.85 3.39
N HIS A 95 -13.10 -2.92 3.27
CA HIS A 95 -14.55 -2.82 3.10
C HIS A 95 -15.28 -2.25 4.32
N GLN A 96 -14.70 -2.33 5.52
CA GLN A 96 -15.25 -1.71 6.72
C GLN A 96 -15.18 -0.17 6.69
N TRP A 97 -14.32 0.39 5.85
CA TRP A 97 -14.09 1.84 5.73
C TRP A 97 -14.93 2.49 4.63
N LYS A 98 -15.93 1.78 4.15
CA LYS A 98 -16.87 2.28 3.16
C LYS A 98 -18.09 2.90 3.85
N ASP A 99 -18.50 4.09 3.41
CA ASP A 99 -19.72 4.73 3.92
C ASP A 99 -20.94 4.01 3.35
N GLU A 100 -21.83 3.56 4.24
CA GLU A 100 -23.06 2.84 3.85
C GLU A 100 -24.05 3.69 3.04
N LYS A 101 -23.97 5.04 3.12
CA LYS A 101 -24.90 5.95 2.46
C LYS A 101 -24.63 6.09 0.96
N ASP A 102 -23.37 6.14 0.58
CA ASP A 102 -22.96 6.44 -0.81
C ASP A 102 -21.97 5.42 -1.38
N ASN A 103 -21.57 4.43 -0.58
CA ASN A 103 -20.59 3.40 -0.93
C ASN A 103 -19.20 3.93 -1.29
N LEU A 104 -18.86 5.16 -0.90
CA LEU A 104 -17.52 5.73 -1.08
C LEU A 104 -16.62 5.40 0.10
N TYR A 105 -15.32 5.34 -0.15
CA TYR A 105 -14.32 5.08 0.88
C TYR A 105 -13.88 6.37 1.57
N TRP A 106 -13.79 6.35 2.90
CA TRP A 106 -13.16 7.40 3.68
C TRP A 106 -11.66 7.45 3.41
N THR A 107 -11.03 8.61 3.62
CA THR A 107 -9.58 8.77 3.48
C THR A 107 -8.82 7.91 4.48
N GLY A 108 -9.23 7.93 5.74
CA GLY A 108 -8.58 7.16 6.80
C GLY A 108 -9.35 7.17 8.11
N TYR A 109 -8.87 6.35 9.04
CA TYR A 109 -9.47 6.15 10.35
C TYR A 109 -8.43 6.26 11.45
N VAL A 110 -8.64 7.18 12.41
CA VAL A 110 -7.82 7.34 13.62
C VAL A 110 -8.38 6.39 14.67
N TYR A 111 -7.71 5.25 14.87
CA TYR A 111 -8.24 4.18 15.72
C TYR A 111 -8.15 4.50 17.22
N SER A 112 -7.23 5.37 17.65
CA SER A 112 -7.19 5.86 19.05
C SER A 112 -8.42 6.68 19.42
N ASP A 113 -8.96 7.46 18.48
CA ASP A 113 -10.05 8.39 18.66
C ASP A 113 -11.38 7.85 18.15
N MET A 114 -11.34 6.67 17.48
CA MET A 114 -12.49 6.03 16.83
C MET A 114 -13.24 6.96 15.88
N LYS A 115 -12.50 7.69 15.02
CA LYS A 115 -13.09 8.67 14.10
C LYS A 115 -12.44 8.63 12.71
N TYR A 116 -13.19 8.99 11.70
CA TYR A 116 -12.67 9.24 10.35
C TYR A 116 -11.90 10.57 10.32
N TRP A 117 -10.72 10.56 9.70
CA TRP A 117 -9.93 11.76 9.49
C TRP A 117 -9.04 11.63 8.24
N PRO A 118 -8.96 12.68 7.42
CA PRO A 118 -9.90 13.81 7.36
C PRO A 118 -11.32 13.33 7.04
N VAL A 119 -12.35 14.11 7.38
CA VAL A 119 -13.75 13.75 7.13
C VAL A 119 -14.07 14.04 5.66
N GLU A 120 -13.50 13.24 4.78
CA GLU A 120 -13.64 13.35 3.33
C GLU A 120 -13.54 11.98 2.65
N LYS A 121 -14.07 11.89 1.44
CA LYS A 121 -14.07 10.69 0.58
C LYS A 121 -13.56 11.07 -0.82
N PRO A 122 -12.24 11.30 -0.98
CA PRO A 122 -11.68 11.78 -2.21
C PRO A 122 -11.66 10.70 -3.30
N THR A 123 -11.75 11.13 -4.55
CA THR A 123 -11.75 10.22 -5.72
C THR A 123 -10.45 9.43 -5.86
N TRP A 124 -9.32 9.98 -5.43
CA TRP A 124 -8.04 9.26 -5.47
C TRP A 124 -8.00 8.05 -4.52
N THR A 125 -8.68 8.10 -3.37
CA THR A 125 -8.85 6.93 -2.48
C THR A 125 -9.65 5.83 -3.20
N ALA A 126 -10.77 6.18 -3.82
CA ALA A 126 -11.55 5.22 -4.60
C ALA A 126 -10.74 4.67 -5.78
N GLY A 127 -9.94 5.52 -6.45
CA GLY A 127 -9.02 5.10 -7.51
C GLY A 127 -7.98 4.07 -7.04
N ALA A 128 -7.39 4.28 -5.87
CA ALA A 128 -6.44 3.32 -5.27
C ALA A 128 -7.10 1.96 -4.99
N VAL A 129 -8.32 1.95 -4.43
CA VAL A 129 -9.08 0.71 -4.20
C VAL A 129 -9.40 -0.02 -5.50
N LEU A 130 -9.78 0.71 -6.57
CA LEU A 130 -10.04 0.11 -7.89
C LEU A 130 -8.78 -0.50 -8.50
N ILE A 131 -7.65 0.18 -8.40
CA ILE A 131 -6.35 -0.35 -8.88
C ILE A 131 -5.97 -1.61 -8.09
N ALA A 132 -6.14 -1.60 -6.77
CA ALA A 132 -5.87 -2.77 -5.93
C ALA A 132 -6.77 -3.96 -6.32
N ALA A 133 -8.07 -3.71 -6.48
CA ALA A 133 -9.03 -4.71 -6.93
C ALA A 133 -8.66 -5.29 -8.30
N ASP A 134 -8.37 -4.42 -9.27
CA ASP A 134 -8.00 -4.85 -10.62
C ASP A 134 -6.70 -5.67 -10.61
N THR A 135 -5.67 -5.21 -9.88
CA THR A 135 -4.40 -5.92 -9.75
C THR A 135 -4.59 -7.31 -9.12
N LEU A 136 -5.42 -7.41 -8.07
CA LEU A 136 -5.63 -8.67 -7.32
C LEU A 136 -6.50 -9.65 -8.09
N PHE A 137 -7.59 -9.18 -8.70
CA PHE A 137 -8.61 -10.03 -9.34
C PHE A 137 -8.51 -10.08 -10.86
N LYS A 138 -7.66 -9.27 -11.48
CA LYS A 138 -7.37 -9.26 -12.93
C LYS A 138 -8.59 -9.01 -13.80
N PHE A 139 -9.40 -8.00 -13.46
CA PHE A 139 -10.61 -7.66 -14.20
C PHE A 139 -10.33 -7.05 -15.58
N THR A 140 -9.21 -6.32 -15.73
CA THR A 140 -8.83 -5.65 -16.98
C THR A 140 -7.39 -5.94 -17.36
N GLU A 141 -7.03 -5.60 -18.61
CA GLU A 141 -5.62 -5.65 -19.07
C GLU A 141 -4.72 -4.70 -18.26
N GLY A 142 -5.27 -3.64 -17.69
CA GLY A 142 -4.58 -2.70 -16.79
C GLY A 142 -4.05 -3.35 -15.52
N SER A 143 -4.61 -4.49 -15.10
CA SER A 143 -4.17 -5.25 -13.93
C SER A 143 -2.69 -5.64 -13.95
N GLN A 144 -2.12 -5.72 -15.17
CA GLN A 144 -0.71 -6.09 -15.35
C GLN A 144 0.27 -4.91 -15.17
N LEU A 145 -0.24 -3.67 -15.04
CA LEU A 145 0.60 -2.46 -15.01
C LEU A 145 1.73 -2.54 -13.97
N PHE A 146 1.43 -3.00 -12.76
CA PHE A 146 2.41 -3.14 -11.69
C PHE A 146 3.03 -4.55 -11.58
N LEU A 147 2.49 -5.52 -12.32
CA LEU A 147 2.96 -6.91 -12.30
C LEU A 147 3.99 -7.19 -13.39
N GLN A 148 4.05 -6.34 -14.43
CA GLN A 148 4.95 -6.55 -15.58
C GLN A 148 6.41 -6.25 -15.22
N GLU A 149 7.30 -7.05 -15.80
CA GLU A 149 8.72 -6.74 -15.84
C GLU A 149 8.99 -5.66 -16.90
N TRP A 150 9.04 -4.40 -16.49
CA TRP A 150 9.47 -3.31 -17.36
C TRP A 150 10.95 -3.49 -17.74
N GLY A 151 11.23 -3.72 -18.99
CA GLY A 151 12.59 -3.70 -19.55
C GLY A 151 13.21 -5.07 -19.82
N LYS A 152 12.46 -5.97 -20.48
CA LYS A 152 13.07 -6.95 -21.38
C LYS A 152 13.20 -6.36 -22.76
#